data_062cfd2245f8ec9914a93944d298429f
#
_entry.id   062cfd2245f8ec9914a93944d298429f
#
_cell.length_a   1.000
_cell.length_b   1.000
_cell.length_c   1.000
_cell.angle_alpha   90.00
_cell.angle_beta   90.00
_cell.angle_gamma   90.00
#
_symmetry.space_group_name_H-M   'P 1'
#
loop_
_entity.id
_entity.type
_entity.pdbx_description
1 polymer ?
#
loop_
_entity_poly.entity_id
_entity_poly.type
_entity_poly.pdbx_seq_one_letter_code
_entity_poly.pdbx_strand_id
1 'polypeptide(L)'
;MHTNPRRYLIRMFVFLLVVGIIATLLAAPLITAFMGNPALNGVILGAFGIGILYVIRQTLRLMPERNWLLAVKTTGKLDPPERRPVLLATVYAMLADSRHDAQLSALSLRSVLDGVAARLDEGREISRYMIGLLVFLGLLGTFWGLLQTIGAVGNVVGSIDTNSNNFEAMMGQLRAGLDAPLSGMATAFSSSLFGLAGSLILGFLDLQLGQAMGRFFNELEDWLSAFARFNDSNPSFLVLFNTFKPCLTKALFIKSSFTRSQIVAN
;
A
#
# COMPACT_ATOMS: atom_id res chain seq x y z
N MET A 1 3.07 18.63 13.69
CA MET A 1 3.11 17.23 14.15
C MET A 1 3.78 16.39 13.05
N HIS A 2 4.97 15.84 13.31
CA HIS A 2 5.71 15.08 12.29
C HIS A 2 5.08 13.70 12.09
N THR A 3 4.51 13.49 10.92
CA THR A 3 3.93 12.19 10.54
C THR A 3 5.05 11.18 10.29
N ASN A 4 5.30 10.27 11.23
CA ASN A 4 6.30 9.23 11.06
C ASN A 4 5.65 8.01 10.37
N PRO A 5 5.96 7.67 9.10
CA PRO A 5 5.45 6.47 8.44
C PRO A 5 5.88 5.20 9.19
N ARG A 6 6.97 5.27 9.97
CA ARG A 6 7.40 4.19 10.87
C ARG A 6 6.32 3.76 11.86
N ARG A 7 5.45 4.68 12.33
CA ARG A 7 4.33 4.33 13.24
C ARG A 7 3.30 3.42 12.56
N TYR A 8 3.03 3.64 11.29
CA TYR A 8 2.11 2.80 10.52
C TYR A 8 2.72 1.44 10.25
N LEU A 9 4.01 1.37 9.89
CA LEU A 9 4.73 0.10 9.75
C LEU A 9 4.77 -0.69 11.06
N ILE A 10 5.02 -0.02 12.19
CA ILE A 10 4.99 -0.68 13.51
C ILE A 10 3.60 -1.23 13.80
N ARG A 11 2.53 -0.48 13.53
CA ARG A 11 1.15 -0.96 13.72
C ARG A 11 0.82 -2.14 12.82
N MET A 12 1.23 -2.10 11.55
CA MET A 12 1.07 -3.22 10.61
C MET A 12 1.83 -4.46 11.11
N PHE A 13 3.07 -4.27 11.57
CA PHE A 13 3.89 -5.36 12.08
C PHE A 13 3.31 -5.96 13.36
N VAL A 14 2.90 -5.14 14.33
CA VAL A 14 2.25 -5.58 15.56
C VAL A 14 0.97 -6.35 15.25
N PHE A 15 0.15 -5.85 14.32
CA PHE A 15 -1.07 -6.54 13.90
C PHE A 15 -0.76 -7.90 13.27
N LEU A 16 0.20 -7.97 12.34
CA LEU A 16 0.63 -9.23 11.73
C LEU A 16 1.21 -10.21 12.76
N LEU A 17 1.92 -9.70 13.77
CA LEU A 17 2.42 -10.51 14.85
C LEU A 17 1.27 -11.11 15.67
N VAL A 18 0.27 -10.32 16.03
CA VAL A 18 -0.93 -10.80 16.74
C VAL A 18 -1.66 -11.85 15.92
N VAL A 19 -1.88 -11.60 14.63
CA VAL A 19 -2.49 -12.57 13.71
C VAL A 19 -1.65 -13.85 13.61
N GLY A 20 -0.32 -13.73 13.55
CA GLY A 20 0.59 -14.87 13.55
C GLY A 20 0.50 -15.71 14.82
N ILE A 21 0.42 -15.05 16.00
CA ILE A 21 0.22 -15.76 17.28
C ILE A 21 -1.12 -16.51 17.29
N ILE A 22 -2.21 -15.87 16.85
CA ILE A 22 -3.51 -16.52 16.75
C ILE A 22 -3.44 -17.71 15.79
N ALA A 23 -2.81 -17.55 14.64
CA ALA A 23 -2.64 -18.62 13.65
C ALA A 23 -1.81 -19.80 14.20
N THR A 24 -0.78 -19.54 15.03
CA THR A 24 0.00 -20.60 15.66
C THR A 24 -0.80 -21.33 16.76
N LEU A 25 -1.63 -20.63 17.54
CA LEU A 25 -2.53 -21.25 18.52
C LEU A 25 -3.58 -22.14 17.85
N LEU A 26 -4.06 -21.73 16.66
CA LEU A 26 -5.02 -22.48 15.87
C LEU A 26 -4.36 -23.35 14.78
N ALA A 27 -3.06 -23.65 14.91
CA ALA A 27 -2.33 -24.37 13.86
C ALA A 27 -2.94 -25.73 13.53
N ALA A 28 -3.35 -26.52 14.53
CA ALA A 28 -3.92 -27.85 14.32
C ALA A 28 -5.21 -27.80 13.43
N PRO A 29 -6.26 -27.03 13.79
CA PRO A 29 -7.44 -26.93 12.94
C PRO A 29 -7.16 -26.25 11.59
N LEU A 30 -6.22 -25.29 11.51
CA LEU A 30 -5.86 -24.64 10.25
C LEU A 30 -5.15 -25.61 9.29
N ILE A 31 -4.26 -26.47 9.78
CA ILE A 31 -3.59 -27.48 8.94
C ILE A 31 -4.63 -28.49 8.42
N THR A 32 -5.55 -28.96 9.27
CA THR A 32 -6.62 -29.84 8.85
C THR A 32 -7.50 -29.19 7.77
N ALA A 33 -7.88 -27.93 7.99
CA ALA A 33 -8.65 -27.15 7.03
C ALA A 33 -7.87 -26.96 5.70
N PHE A 34 -6.56 -26.70 5.78
CA PHE A 34 -5.71 -26.55 4.60
C PHE A 34 -5.65 -27.85 3.77
N MET A 35 -5.55 -29.00 4.44
CA MET A 35 -5.48 -30.32 3.79
C MET A 35 -6.79 -30.72 3.11
N GLY A 36 -7.93 -30.08 3.41
CA GLY A 36 -9.19 -30.33 2.73
C GLY A 36 -9.13 -30.04 1.22
N ASN A 37 -8.39 -29.01 0.78
CA ASN A 37 -8.07 -28.75 -0.62
C ASN A 37 -6.75 -27.96 -0.72
N PRO A 38 -5.59 -28.66 -0.72
CA PRO A 38 -4.28 -28.00 -0.66
C PRO A 38 -4.00 -27.09 -1.87
N ALA A 39 -4.52 -27.46 -3.05
CA ALA A 39 -4.29 -26.69 -4.26
C ALA A 39 -4.97 -25.32 -4.20
N LEU A 40 -6.26 -25.28 -3.89
CA LEU A 40 -7.03 -24.04 -3.81
C LEU A 40 -6.60 -23.18 -2.61
N ASN A 41 -6.46 -23.80 -1.44
CA ASN A 41 -6.03 -23.10 -0.23
C ASN A 41 -4.60 -22.56 -0.38
N GLY A 42 -3.72 -23.27 -1.12
CA GLY A 42 -2.39 -22.81 -1.48
C GLY A 42 -2.41 -21.57 -2.36
N VAL A 43 -3.32 -21.51 -3.35
CA VAL A 43 -3.51 -20.30 -4.18
C VAL A 43 -4.01 -19.13 -3.34
N ILE A 44 -4.97 -19.34 -2.42
CA ILE A 44 -5.49 -18.31 -1.53
C ILE A 44 -4.36 -17.76 -0.63
N LEU A 45 -3.59 -18.63 0.01
CA LEU A 45 -2.47 -18.21 0.86
C LEU A 45 -1.34 -17.54 0.06
N GLY A 46 -1.09 -18.00 -1.16
CA GLY A 46 -0.14 -17.38 -2.09
C GLY A 46 -0.56 -15.95 -2.46
N ALA A 47 -1.82 -15.76 -2.86
CA ALA A 47 -2.39 -14.45 -3.17
C ALA A 47 -2.37 -13.52 -1.94
N PHE A 48 -2.68 -14.05 -0.75
CA PHE A 48 -2.60 -13.34 0.52
C PHE A 48 -1.17 -12.87 0.82
N GLY A 49 -0.17 -13.75 0.69
CA GLY A 49 1.24 -13.43 0.88
C GLY A 49 1.74 -12.35 -0.08
N ILE A 50 1.37 -12.44 -1.36
CA ILE A 50 1.69 -11.42 -2.36
C ILE A 50 1.04 -10.08 -1.98
N GLY A 51 -0.22 -10.08 -1.54
CA GLY A 51 -0.93 -8.90 -1.08
C GLY A 51 -0.23 -8.20 0.10
N ILE A 52 0.17 -8.97 1.12
CA ILE A 52 0.94 -8.43 2.27
C ILE A 52 2.25 -7.80 1.80
N LEU A 53 3.02 -8.52 0.98
CA LEU A 53 4.31 -8.05 0.47
C LEU A 53 4.14 -6.75 -0.33
N TYR A 54 3.09 -6.68 -1.14
CA TYR A 54 2.76 -5.49 -1.93
C TYR A 54 2.48 -4.27 -1.03
N VAL A 55 1.59 -4.43 -0.02
CA VAL A 55 1.22 -3.32 0.89
C VAL A 55 2.42 -2.85 1.71
N ILE A 56 3.24 -3.76 2.22
CA ILE A 56 4.48 -3.42 2.94
C ILE A 56 5.44 -2.66 2.02
N ARG A 57 5.67 -3.17 0.80
CA ARG A 57 6.55 -2.52 -0.18
C ARG A 57 6.06 -1.10 -0.53
N GLN A 58 4.75 -0.92 -0.69
CA GLN A 58 4.14 0.37 -0.99
C GLN A 58 4.33 1.37 0.17
N THR A 59 4.17 0.90 1.42
CA THR A 59 4.42 1.71 2.61
C THR A 59 5.91 2.10 2.74
N LEU A 60 6.83 1.17 2.41
CA LEU A 60 8.27 1.45 2.42
C LEU A 60 8.68 2.47 1.35
N ARG A 61 8.02 2.47 0.18
CA ARG A 61 8.25 3.45 -0.89
C ARG A 61 7.95 4.89 -0.45
N LEU A 62 7.07 5.07 0.52
CA LEU A 62 6.72 6.40 1.04
C LEU A 62 7.83 7.01 1.91
N MET A 63 8.72 6.19 2.48
CA MET A 63 9.79 6.68 3.36
C MET A 63 10.81 7.60 2.68
N PRO A 64 11.40 7.24 1.53
CA PRO A 64 12.36 8.11 0.85
C PRO A 64 11.73 9.43 0.39
N GLU A 65 10.48 9.38 -0.08
CA GLU A 65 9.74 10.56 -0.52
C GLU A 65 9.55 11.58 0.63
N ARG A 66 9.16 11.08 1.79
CA ARG A 66 9.01 11.90 2.99
C ARG A 66 10.36 12.45 3.48
N ASN A 67 11.40 11.64 3.47
CA ASN A 67 12.73 12.09 3.91
C ASN A 67 13.24 13.22 3.03
N TRP A 68 13.00 13.13 1.72
CA TRP A 68 13.30 14.21 0.79
C TRP A 68 12.49 15.47 1.10
N LEU A 69 11.17 15.34 1.30
CA LEU A 69 10.30 16.48 1.67
C LEU A 69 10.78 17.17 2.94
N LEU A 70 11.18 16.41 3.96
CA LEU A 70 11.72 16.95 5.20
C LEU A 70 13.07 17.65 4.98
N ALA A 71 13.95 17.09 4.16
CA ALA A 71 15.23 17.70 3.84
C ALA A 71 15.04 19.06 3.16
N VAL A 72 14.16 19.14 2.16
CA VAL A 72 13.83 20.40 1.48
C VAL A 72 13.22 21.41 2.44
N LYS A 73 12.31 20.98 3.33
CA LYS A 73 11.65 21.83 4.32
C LYS A 73 12.62 22.39 5.37
N THR A 74 13.64 21.62 5.77
CA THR A 74 14.59 22.06 6.81
C THR A 74 15.78 22.84 6.25
N THR A 75 16.28 22.49 5.07
CA THR A 75 17.51 23.04 4.49
C THR A 75 17.21 24.16 3.50
N GLY A 76 15.99 24.26 2.97
CA GLY A 76 15.63 25.21 1.90
C GLY A 76 16.37 24.99 0.57
N LYS A 77 17.24 23.97 0.52
CA LYS A 77 18.02 23.62 -0.67
C LYS A 77 17.34 22.47 -1.41
N LEU A 78 17.13 22.67 -2.70
CA LEU A 78 16.68 21.64 -3.62
C LEU A 78 17.91 20.80 -4.05
N ASP A 79 18.58 20.16 -3.11
CA ASP A 79 19.68 19.27 -3.48
C ASP A 79 19.11 18.04 -4.21
N PRO A 80 19.74 17.60 -5.31
CA PRO A 80 19.30 16.39 -5.99
C PRO A 80 19.36 15.25 -4.98
N PRO A 81 18.24 14.57 -4.71
CA PRO A 81 18.24 13.45 -3.76
C PRO A 81 19.15 12.35 -4.32
N GLU A 82 19.86 11.63 -3.45
CA GLU A 82 20.65 10.44 -3.81
C GLU A 82 19.80 9.41 -4.60
N ARG A 83 18.48 9.42 -4.39
CA ARG A 83 17.48 8.72 -5.21
C ARG A 83 16.42 9.71 -5.63
N ARG A 84 16.24 9.89 -6.94
CA ARG A 84 15.19 10.75 -7.49
C ARG A 84 13.81 10.34 -6.93
N PRO A 85 13.05 11.27 -6.34
CA PRO A 85 11.71 10.98 -5.87
C PRO A 85 10.85 10.57 -7.06
N VAL A 86 10.15 9.44 -6.95
CA VAL A 86 9.29 8.93 -8.03
C VAL A 86 7.90 9.56 -7.94
N LEU A 87 7.34 9.62 -6.73
CA LEU A 87 6.04 10.23 -6.47
C LEU A 87 6.09 11.76 -6.57
N LEU A 88 7.14 12.37 -6.02
CA LEU A 88 7.34 13.82 -5.99
C LEU A 88 8.17 14.35 -7.16
N ALA A 89 8.40 13.56 -8.22
CA ALA A 89 9.17 13.99 -9.40
C ALA A 89 8.60 15.26 -10.04
N THR A 90 7.27 15.37 -10.11
CA THR A 90 6.58 16.54 -10.66
C THR A 90 6.74 17.76 -9.74
N VAL A 91 6.66 17.57 -8.41
CA VAL A 91 6.91 18.61 -7.41
C VAL A 91 8.36 19.09 -7.51
N TYR A 92 9.31 18.17 -7.63
CA TYR A 92 10.72 18.50 -7.81
C TYR A 92 10.96 19.32 -9.07
N ALA A 93 10.41 18.91 -10.23
CA ALA A 93 10.54 19.63 -11.49
C ALA A 93 9.94 21.04 -11.41
N MET A 94 8.77 21.17 -10.80
CA MET A 94 8.10 22.47 -10.60
C MET A 94 8.92 23.39 -9.70
N LEU A 95 9.48 22.90 -8.60
CA LEU A 95 10.31 23.69 -7.69
C LEU A 95 11.67 24.05 -8.29
N ALA A 96 12.22 23.20 -9.16
CA ALA A 96 13.45 23.49 -9.89
C ALA A 96 13.25 24.60 -10.92
N ASP A 97 12.11 24.59 -11.62
CA ASP A 97 11.74 25.57 -12.64
C ASP A 97 11.38 26.95 -12.02
N SER A 98 10.71 26.96 -10.86
CA SER A 98 10.33 28.19 -10.16
C SER A 98 11.53 29.01 -9.62
N ARG A 99 12.74 28.44 -9.57
CA ARG A 99 13.98 29.18 -9.30
C ARG A 99 14.41 30.09 -10.45
N HIS A 100 13.82 29.93 -11.65
CA HIS A 100 14.17 30.66 -12.88
C HIS A 100 13.12 31.70 -13.29
N ASP A 101 12.38 32.33 -12.38
CA ASP A 101 11.36 33.38 -12.58
C ASP A 101 9.90 32.92 -12.85
N ALA A 102 9.56 31.65 -12.68
CA ALA A 102 8.17 31.24 -12.76
C ALA A 102 7.43 31.50 -11.44
N GLN A 103 6.54 32.48 -11.43
CA GLN A 103 5.55 32.65 -10.37
C GLN A 103 4.69 31.38 -10.29
N LEU A 104 4.75 30.68 -9.17
CA LEU A 104 3.89 29.52 -8.91
C LEU A 104 2.43 30.00 -8.84
N SER A 105 1.70 29.83 -9.92
CA SER A 105 0.26 30.07 -9.93
C SER A 105 -0.44 29.05 -9.02
N ALA A 106 -1.44 29.50 -8.23
CA ALA A 106 -2.28 28.63 -7.43
C ALA A 106 -2.91 27.48 -8.26
N LEU A 107 -3.10 27.71 -9.56
CA LEU A 107 -3.67 26.74 -10.49
C LEU A 107 -2.66 25.65 -10.86
N SER A 108 -1.39 25.99 -11.07
CA SER A 108 -0.31 25.01 -11.31
C SER A 108 -0.02 24.17 -10.07
N LEU A 109 -0.06 24.78 -8.89
CA LEU A 109 0.06 24.07 -7.64
C LEU A 109 -1.03 23.01 -7.46
N ARG A 110 -2.28 23.38 -7.71
CA ARG A 110 -3.42 22.46 -7.63
C ARG A 110 -3.29 21.29 -8.62
N SER A 111 -2.90 21.58 -9.86
CA SER A 111 -2.67 20.53 -10.87
C SER A 111 -1.58 19.52 -10.46
N VAL A 112 -0.52 19.99 -9.82
CA VAL A 112 0.56 19.13 -9.33
C VAL A 112 0.10 18.28 -8.15
N LEU A 113 -0.66 18.86 -7.20
CA LEU A 113 -1.25 18.13 -6.07
C LEU A 113 -2.22 17.06 -6.55
N ASP A 114 -3.10 17.38 -7.51
CA ASP A 114 -4.02 16.42 -8.12
C ASP A 114 -3.25 15.27 -8.79
N GLY A 115 -2.14 15.56 -9.46
CA GLY A 115 -1.26 14.54 -10.05
C GLY A 115 -0.58 13.64 -9.02
N VAL A 116 -0.18 14.17 -7.85
CA VAL A 116 0.37 13.37 -6.75
C VAL A 116 -0.73 12.52 -6.12
N ALA A 117 -1.94 13.07 -5.89
CA ALA A 117 -3.08 12.33 -5.37
C ALA A 117 -3.41 11.14 -6.25
N ALA A 118 -3.51 11.33 -7.57
CA ALA A 118 -3.78 10.27 -8.53
C ALA A 118 -2.74 9.13 -8.46
N ARG A 119 -1.45 9.44 -8.37
CA ARG A 119 -0.39 8.43 -8.23
C ARG A 119 -0.44 7.66 -6.91
N LEU A 120 -0.85 8.33 -5.81
CA LEU A 120 -1.03 7.67 -4.53
C LEU A 120 -2.23 6.71 -4.57
N ASP A 121 -3.33 7.10 -5.22
CA ASP A 121 -4.52 6.26 -5.36
C ASP A 121 -4.27 5.07 -6.29
N GLU A 122 -3.56 5.25 -7.42
CA GLU A 122 -3.14 4.16 -8.31
C GLU A 122 -2.40 3.06 -7.53
N GLY A 123 -1.51 3.44 -6.61
CA GLY A 123 -0.81 2.49 -5.75
C GLY A 123 -1.72 1.69 -4.82
N ARG A 124 -2.94 2.16 -4.54
CA ARG A 124 -3.92 1.47 -3.69
C ARG A 124 -4.89 0.59 -4.46
N GLU A 125 -5.08 0.81 -5.75
CA GLU A 125 -6.00 0.01 -6.56
C GLU A 125 -5.62 -1.47 -6.57
N ILE A 126 -4.33 -1.77 -6.66
CA ILE A 126 -3.84 -3.15 -6.65
C ILE A 126 -4.11 -3.83 -5.31
N SER A 127 -3.96 -3.13 -4.16
CA SER A 127 -4.26 -3.74 -2.86
C SER A 127 -5.76 -4.01 -2.69
N ARG A 128 -6.63 -3.11 -3.15
CA ARG A 128 -8.09 -3.30 -3.16
C ARG A 128 -8.50 -4.47 -4.06
N TYR A 129 -7.87 -4.57 -5.23
CA TYR A 129 -8.08 -5.71 -6.13
C TYR A 129 -7.68 -7.04 -5.45
N MET A 130 -6.54 -7.09 -4.76
CA MET A 130 -6.09 -8.28 -4.03
C MET A 130 -7.07 -8.68 -2.91
N ILE A 131 -7.65 -7.71 -2.19
CA ILE A 131 -8.68 -7.95 -1.19
C ILE A 131 -9.90 -8.60 -1.83
N GLY A 132 -10.40 -8.03 -2.95
CA GLY A 132 -11.52 -8.59 -3.70
C GLY A 132 -11.23 -9.98 -4.26
N LEU A 133 -10.01 -10.20 -4.76
CA LEU A 133 -9.56 -11.50 -5.27
C LEU A 133 -9.57 -12.58 -4.18
N LEU A 134 -9.14 -12.26 -2.95
CA LEU A 134 -9.19 -13.20 -1.83
C LEU A 134 -10.61 -13.60 -1.46
N VAL A 135 -11.54 -12.65 -1.43
CA VAL A 135 -12.96 -12.92 -1.22
C VAL A 135 -13.50 -13.82 -2.33
N PHE A 136 -13.20 -13.49 -3.58
CA PHE A 136 -13.64 -14.28 -4.74
C PHE A 136 -13.08 -15.69 -4.72
N LEU A 137 -11.80 -15.89 -4.41
CA LEU A 137 -11.20 -17.21 -4.29
C LEU A 137 -11.81 -18.02 -3.15
N GLY A 138 -12.12 -17.39 -2.02
CA GLY A 138 -12.85 -18.04 -0.92
C GLY A 138 -14.25 -18.50 -1.35
N LEU A 139 -14.97 -17.66 -2.09
CA LEU A 139 -16.30 -17.99 -2.63
C LEU A 139 -16.23 -19.11 -3.67
N LEU A 140 -15.23 -19.07 -4.55
CA LEU A 140 -14.95 -20.14 -5.53
C LEU A 140 -14.72 -21.48 -4.83
N GLY A 141 -14.03 -21.45 -3.68
CA GLY A 141 -13.82 -22.64 -2.86
C GLY A 141 -15.10 -23.23 -2.30
N THR A 142 -16.06 -22.39 -1.87
CA THR A 142 -17.38 -22.89 -1.45
C THR A 142 -18.13 -23.55 -2.59
N PHE A 143 -18.10 -22.94 -3.76
CA PHE A 143 -18.73 -23.50 -4.95
C PHE A 143 -18.14 -24.86 -5.33
N TRP A 144 -16.83 -24.97 -5.32
CA TRP A 144 -16.11 -26.23 -5.61
C TRP A 144 -16.45 -27.33 -4.60
N GLY A 145 -16.45 -27.03 -3.29
CA GLY A 145 -16.80 -27.98 -2.24
C GLY A 145 -18.27 -28.44 -2.32
N LEU A 146 -19.19 -27.53 -2.67
CA LEU A 146 -20.60 -27.88 -2.89
C LEU A 146 -20.77 -28.82 -4.10
N LEU A 147 -20.07 -28.59 -5.19
CA LEU A 147 -20.09 -29.50 -6.35
C LEU A 147 -19.61 -30.91 -5.96
N GLN A 148 -18.55 -31.01 -5.18
CA GLN A 148 -18.08 -32.30 -4.66
C GLN A 148 -19.14 -32.98 -3.78
N THR A 149 -19.78 -32.23 -2.91
CA THR A 149 -20.85 -32.72 -2.02
C THR A 149 -22.01 -33.29 -2.82
N ILE A 150 -22.50 -32.56 -3.83
CA ILE A 150 -23.63 -32.99 -4.67
C ILE A 150 -23.26 -34.25 -5.43
N GLY A 151 -22.06 -34.31 -6.02
CA GLY A 151 -21.57 -35.52 -6.72
C GLY A 151 -21.48 -36.72 -5.79
N ALA A 152 -20.96 -36.53 -4.57
CA ALA A 152 -20.84 -37.59 -3.59
C ALA A 152 -22.21 -38.10 -3.13
N VAL A 153 -23.19 -37.21 -2.87
CA VAL A 153 -24.58 -37.60 -2.53
C VAL A 153 -25.21 -38.42 -3.67
N GLY A 154 -25.04 -37.98 -4.92
CA GLY A 154 -25.53 -38.72 -6.09
C GLY A 154 -24.98 -40.15 -6.17
N ASN A 155 -23.70 -40.32 -5.89
CA ASN A 155 -23.05 -41.64 -5.86
C ASN A 155 -23.60 -42.52 -4.73
N VAL A 156 -23.84 -41.96 -3.54
CA VAL A 156 -24.40 -42.69 -2.41
C VAL A 156 -25.81 -43.17 -2.72
N VAL A 157 -26.67 -42.32 -3.24
CA VAL A 157 -28.03 -42.66 -3.60
C VAL A 157 -28.04 -43.76 -4.70
N GLY A 158 -27.15 -43.63 -5.68
CA GLY A 158 -27.04 -44.62 -6.77
C GLY A 158 -26.46 -45.99 -6.35
N SER A 159 -25.73 -46.04 -5.23
CA SER A 159 -25.10 -47.27 -4.71
C SER A 159 -25.97 -48.04 -3.70
N ILE A 160 -27.09 -47.51 -3.27
CA ILE A 160 -28.00 -48.19 -2.36
C ILE A 160 -28.71 -49.35 -3.10
N ASP A 161 -28.29 -50.58 -2.80
CA ASP A 161 -28.95 -51.77 -3.32
C ASP A 161 -30.22 -52.06 -2.52
N THR A 162 -31.37 -51.77 -3.10
CA THR A 162 -32.71 -51.94 -2.48
C THR A 162 -33.12 -53.40 -2.39
N ASN A 163 -32.36 -54.33 -2.97
CA ASN A 163 -32.66 -55.78 -2.96
C ASN A 163 -31.98 -56.52 -1.78
N SER A 164 -31.14 -55.89 -1.01
CA SER A 164 -30.48 -56.52 0.13
C SER A 164 -31.44 -56.58 1.35
N ASN A 165 -31.83 -57.80 1.74
CA ASN A 165 -32.62 -58.02 2.98
C ASN A 165 -31.85 -57.79 4.29
N ASN A 166 -30.63 -57.27 4.22
CA ASN A 166 -29.80 -57.05 5.38
C ASN A 166 -29.72 -55.57 5.75
N PHE A 167 -30.56 -55.14 6.69
CA PHE A 167 -30.65 -53.76 7.18
C PHE A 167 -29.33 -53.24 7.77
N GLU A 168 -28.56 -54.10 8.45
CA GLU A 168 -27.26 -53.70 9.00
C GLU A 168 -26.23 -53.35 7.92
N ALA A 169 -26.17 -54.14 6.85
CA ALA A 169 -25.28 -53.88 5.72
C ALA A 169 -25.65 -52.58 5.00
N MET A 170 -26.95 -52.33 4.81
CA MET A 170 -27.46 -51.10 4.21
C MET A 170 -27.16 -49.85 5.07
N MET A 171 -27.31 -49.95 6.40
CA MET A 171 -26.97 -48.89 7.33
C MET A 171 -25.43 -48.61 7.32
N GLY A 172 -24.60 -49.64 7.21
CA GLY A 172 -23.16 -49.51 7.09
C GLY A 172 -22.75 -48.78 5.81
N GLN A 173 -23.38 -49.13 4.67
CA GLN A 173 -23.14 -48.45 3.38
C GLN A 173 -23.58 -46.98 3.41
N LEU A 174 -24.72 -46.71 4.03
CA LEU A 174 -25.21 -45.33 4.19
C LEU A 174 -24.26 -44.49 5.04
N ARG A 175 -23.74 -45.06 6.13
CA ARG A 175 -22.75 -44.37 6.99
C ARG A 175 -21.45 -44.06 6.23
N ALA A 176 -20.90 -45.08 5.55
CA ALA A 176 -19.66 -44.90 4.76
C ALA A 176 -19.87 -43.91 3.60
N GLY A 177 -21.07 -43.92 3.01
CA GLY A 177 -21.43 -43.01 1.92
C GLY A 177 -21.56 -41.54 2.33
N LEU A 178 -21.81 -41.23 3.60
CA LEU A 178 -21.93 -39.88 4.10
C LEU A 178 -20.58 -39.19 4.34
N ASP A 179 -19.47 -39.92 4.45
CA ASP A 179 -18.15 -39.37 4.69
C ASP A 179 -17.70 -38.44 3.54
N ALA A 180 -17.94 -38.79 2.31
CA ALA A 180 -17.56 -38.00 1.15
C ALA A 180 -18.34 -36.68 1.02
N PRO A 181 -19.69 -36.63 1.18
CA PRO A 181 -20.43 -35.37 1.26
C PRO A 181 -19.96 -34.44 2.40
N LEU A 182 -19.71 -34.99 3.58
CA LEU A 182 -19.20 -34.24 4.74
C LEU A 182 -17.82 -33.65 4.49
N SER A 183 -16.93 -34.41 3.83
CA SER A 183 -15.60 -33.92 3.41
C SER A 183 -15.71 -32.77 2.41
N GLY A 184 -16.63 -32.85 1.43
CA GLY A 184 -16.90 -31.78 0.47
C GLY A 184 -17.35 -30.47 1.15
N MET A 185 -18.24 -30.58 2.16
CA MET A 185 -18.65 -29.41 2.94
C MET A 185 -17.49 -28.82 3.76
N ALA A 186 -16.66 -29.67 4.39
CA ALA A 186 -15.48 -29.23 5.12
C ALA A 186 -14.50 -28.46 4.21
N THR A 187 -14.31 -28.92 2.96
CA THR A 187 -13.52 -28.22 1.95
C THR A 187 -14.11 -26.86 1.61
N ALA A 188 -15.44 -26.77 1.42
CA ALA A 188 -16.11 -25.50 1.13
C ALA A 188 -15.89 -24.47 2.25
N PHE A 189 -16.12 -24.87 3.51
CA PHE A 189 -15.96 -23.97 4.65
C PHE A 189 -14.51 -23.56 4.88
N SER A 190 -13.55 -24.47 4.70
CA SER A 190 -12.14 -24.16 4.90
C SER A 190 -11.62 -23.12 3.91
N SER A 191 -11.93 -23.25 2.65
CA SER A 191 -11.51 -22.30 1.61
C SER A 191 -12.13 -20.91 1.82
N SER A 192 -13.42 -20.87 2.22
CA SER A 192 -14.08 -19.62 2.56
C SER A 192 -13.42 -18.94 3.75
N LEU A 193 -13.10 -19.71 4.80
CA LEU A 193 -12.40 -19.18 5.99
C LEU A 193 -11.07 -18.53 5.61
N PHE A 194 -10.23 -19.20 4.82
CA PHE A 194 -8.94 -18.65 4.37
C PHE A 194 -9.12 -17.41 3.51
N GLY A 195 -10.08 -17.39 2.57
CA GLY A 195 -10.35 -16.25 1.72
C GLY A 195 -10.84 -15.03 2.50
N LEU A 196 -11.84 -15.21 3.38
CA LEU A 196 -12.41 -14.13 4.17
C LEU A 196 -11.44 -13.62 5.24
N ALA A 197 -10.77 -14.51 5.98
CA ALA A 197 -9.77 -14.11 6.96
C ALA A 197 -8.60 -13.35 6.30
N GLY A 198 -8.10 -13.86 5.16
CA GLY A 198 -7.04 -13.20 4.39
C GLY A 198 -7.45 -11.82 3.89
N SER A 199 -8.68 -11.68 3.38
CA SER A 199 -9.21 -10.40 2.90
C SER A 199 -9.36 -9.36 4.03
N LEU A 200 -9.81 -9.79 5.21
CA LEU A 200 -9.94 -8.93 6.39
C LEU A 200 -8.57 -8.42 6.87
N ILE A 201 -7.58 -9.32 6.95
CA ILE A 201 -6.23 -8.97 7.36
C ILE A 201 -5.60 -8.00 6.36
N LEU A 202 -5.70 -8.30 5.07
CA LEU A 202 -5.17 -7.45 4.02
C LEU A 202 -5.89 -6.09 3.97
N GLY A 203 -7.21 -6.06 4.20
CA GLY A 203 -8.03 -4.85 4.31
C GLY A 203 -7.57 -3.94 5.44
N PHE A 204 -7.21 -4.49 6.60
CA PHE A 204 -6.63 -3.71 7.69
C PHE A 204 -5.28 -3.10 7.31
N LEU A 205 -4.43 -3.86 6.63
CA LEU A 205 -3.14 -3.37 6.15
C LEU A 205 -3.32 -2.24 5.12
N ASP A 206 -4.27 -2.39 4.18
CA ASP A 206 -4.61 -1.33 3.21
C ASP A 206 -5.15 -0.07 3.89
N LEU A 207 -5.96 -0.21 4.96
CA LEU A 207 -6.42 0.91 5.75
C LEU A 207 -5.25 1.69 6.37
N GLN A 208 -4.25 1.00 6.93
CA GLN A 208 -3.05 1.63 7.49
C GLN A 208 -2.23 2.34 6.41
N LEU A 209 -2.09 1.71 5.23
CA LEU A 209 -1.44 2.30 4.06
C LEU A 209 -2.17 3.58 3.62
N GLY A 210 -3.50 3.54 3.50
CA GLY A 210 -4.32 4.69 3.13
C GLY A 210 -4.18 5.86 4.11
N GLN A 211 -4.14 5.57 5.41
CA GLN A 211 -3.90 6.60 6.44
C GLN A 211 -2.49 7.20 6.35
N ALA A 212 -1.48 6.37 6.05
CA ALA A 212 -0.11 6.86 5.86
C ALA A 212 0.01 7.78 4.65
N MET A 213 -0.60 7.39 3.52
CA MET A 213 -0.63 8.17 2.27
C MET A 213 -1.42 9.47 2.41
N GLY A 214 -2.61 9.43 3.02
CA GLY A 214 -3.44 10.61 3.22
C GLY A 214 -2.75 11.66 4.11
N ARG A 215 -2.08 11.24 5.18
CA ARG A 215 -1.31 12.17 6.02
C ARG A 215 -0.09 12.73 5.30
N PHE A 216 0.60 11.92 4.51
CA PHE A 216 1.71 12.40 3.70
C PHE A 216 1.24 13.45 2.69
N PHE A 217 0.10 13.21 2.04
CA PHE A 217 -0.50 14.14 1.09
C PHE A 217 -0.87 15.47 1.77
N ASN A 218 -1.55 15.42 2.91
CA ASN A 218 -1.92 16.64 3.66
C ASN A 218 -0.68 17.43 4.11
N GLU A 219 0.39 16.76 4.56
CA GLU A 219 1.64 17.42 4.94
C GLU A 219 2.32 18.10 3.73
N LEU A 220 2.23 17.48 2.55
CA LEU A 220 2.70 18.04 1.29
C LEU A 220 1.87 19.25 0.86
N GLU A 221 0.55 19.15 0.92
CA GLU A 221 -0.40 20.22 0.57
C GLU A 221 -0.21 21.44 1.46
N ASP A 222 -0.15 21.25 2.79
CA ASP A 222 0.11 22.32 3.77
C ASP A 222 1.42 23.04 3.48
N TRP A 223 2.47 22.29 3.15
CA TRP A 223 3.77 22.88 2.87
C TRP A 223 3.78 23.65 1.54
N LEU A 224 3.22 23.10 0.48
CA LEU A 224 3.16 23.74 -0.82
C LEU A 224 2.25 24.97 -0.83
N SER A 225 1.12 24.91 -0.10
CA SER A 225 0.20 26.05 0.02
C SER A 225 0.83 27.21 0.83
N ALA A 226 1.62 26.91 1.86
CA ALA A 226 2.38 27.92 2.58
C ALA A 226 3.43 28.56 1.66
N PHE A 227 4.11 27.78 0.83
CA PHE A 227 5.10 28.27 -0.12
C PHE A 227 4.47 29.20 -1.19
N ALA A 228 3.30 28.85 -1.72
CA ALA A 228 2.57 29.70 -2.66
C ALA A 228 2.12 31.03 -2.04
N ARG A 229 1.62 31.01 -0.80
CA ARG A 229 1.22 32.25 -0.07
C ARG A 229 2.39 33.20 0.17
N PHE A 230 3.57 32.68 0.49
CA PHE A 230 4.76 33.52 0.66
C PHE A 230 5.18 34.21 -0.65
N ASN A 231 4.94 33.58 -1.79
CA ASN A 231 5.26 34.14 -3.09
C ASN A 231 4.22 35.19 -3.55
N ASP A 232 2.94 35.00 -3.22
CA ASP A 232 1.85 35.94 -3.55
C ASP A 232 1.85 37.19 -2.67
N SER A 233 2.25 37.06 -1.41
CA SER A 233 2.16 38.16 -0.44
C SER A 233 3.34 39.14 -0.47
N ASN A 234 4.35 38.92 -1.32
CA ASN A 234 5.53 39.79 -1.34
C ASN A 234 6.06 40.16 -2.73
N PRO A 235 5.21 40.76 -3.62
CA PRO A 235 5.71 41.32 -4.89
C PRO A 235 6.72 42.45 -4.66
N SER A 236 6.59 43.19 -3.54
CA SER A 236 7.50 44.28 -3.18
C SER A 236 8.89 43.77 -2.79
N PHE A 237 9.02 42.61 -2.15
CA PHE A 237 10.32 42.04 -1.79
C PHE A 237 11.09 41.54 -3.00
N LEU A 238 10.41 40.96 -3.99
CA LEU A 238 11.02 40.53 -5.24
C LEU A 238 11.47 41.73 -6.08
N VAL A 239 10.67 42.79 -6.13
CA VAL A 239 11.05 44.04 -6.80
C VAL A 239 12.24 44.68 -6.08
N LEU A 240 12.22 44.74 -4.74
CA LEU A 240 13.34 45.22 -3.96
C LEU A 240 14.60 44.37 -4.12
N PHE A 241 14.47 43.06 -4.09
CA PHE A 241 15.60 42.12 -4.29
C PHE A 241 16.18 42.18 -5.69
N ASN A 242 15.35 42.30 -6.74
CA ASN A 242 15.82 42.50 -8.09
C ASN A 242 16.42 43.89 -8.32
N THR A 243 15.95 44.91 -7.63
CA THR A 243 16.52 46.27 -7.66
C THR A 243 17.88 46.32 -6.94
N PHE A 244 18.04 45.55 -5.87
CA PHE A 244 19.31 45.49 -5.11
C PHE A 244 20.31 44.45 -5.63
N LYS A 245 19.88 43.46 -6.39
CA LYS A 245 20.74 42.43 -6.99
C LYS A 245 21.90 42.99 -7.83
N PRO A 246 21.71 43.99 -8.72
CA PRO A 246 22.84 44.58 -9.43
C PRO A 246 23.78 45.38 -8.55
N CYS A 247 23.29 45.93 -7.43
CA CYS A 247 24.10 46.66 -6.48
C CYS A 247 24.95 45.73 -5.63
N LEU A 248 24.41 44.61 -5.18
CA LEU A 248 25.14 43.55 -4.44
C LEU A 248 26.20 42.86 -5.33
N THR A 249 25.89 42.59 -6.60
CA THR A 249 26.86 41.99 -7.55
C THR A 249 28.02 42.98 -7.84
N LYS A 250 27.73 44.26 -8.00
CA LYS A 250 28.77 45.28 -8.13
C LYS A 250 29.64 45.41 -6.87
N ALA A 251 29.04 45.40 -5.68
CA ALA A 251 29.76 45.45 -4.40
C ALA A 251 30.69 44.24 -4.18
N LEU A 252 30.23 43.03 -4.56
CA LEU A 252 31.00 41.79 -4.51
C LEU A 252 32.13 41.78 -5.55
N PHE A 253 31.91 42.34 -6.74
CA PHE A 253 32.90 42.44 -7.79
C PHE A 253 34.01 43.46 -7.42
N ILE A 254 33.64 44.58 -6.81
CA ILE A 254 34.62 45.59 -6.31
C ILE A 254 35.47 45.00 -5.19
N LYS A 255 34.84 44.23 -4.27
CA LYS A 255 35.57 43.55 -3.19
C LYS A 255 36.55 42.48 -3.69
N SER A 256 36.17 41.73 -4.72
CA SER A 256 37.05 40.73 -5.34
C SER A 256 38.19 41.34 -6.12
N SER A 257 37.96 42.50 -6.78
CA SER A 257 39.01 43.24 -7.48
C SER A 257 40.05 43.85 -6.49
N PHE A 258 39.55 44.37 -5.35
CA PHE A 258 40.40 44.93 -4.32
C PHE A 258 41.29 43.89 -3.63
N THR A 259 40.75 42.70 -3.38
CA THR A 259 41.50 41.55 -2.80
C THR A 259 42.57 41.03 -3.78
N ARG A 260 42.24 41.06 -5.09
CA ARG A 260 43.23 40.67 -6.14
C ARG A 260 44.37 41.67 -6.30
N SER A 261 44.11 42.96 -6.14
CA SER A 261 45.11 44.03 -6.20
C SER A 261 46.11 43.97 -5.03
N GLN A 262 45.65 43.52 -3.86
CA GLN A 262 46.53 43.38 -2.68
C GLN A 262 47.44 42.15 -2.73
N ILE A 263 47.04 41.09 -3.49
CA ILE A 263 47.83 39.85 -3.65
C ILE A 263 48.97 40.04 -4.69
N VAL A 264 48.82 41.01 -5.61
CA VAL A 264 49.83 41.26 -6.65
C VAL A 264 50.85 42.34 -6.21
N ALA A 265 50.62 43.00 -5.08
CA ALA A 265 51.47 44.08 -4.53
C ALA A 265 52.38 43.61 -3.36
N ASN A 266 52.37 42.33 -3.00
CA ASN A 266 53.29 41.66 -2.10
C ASN A 266 53.96 40.51 -2.85
#